data_faab04dbfe7fefe6aedfa650ccf565bb
#
_entry.id   faab04dbfe7fefe6aedfa650ccf565bb
#
_cell.length_a   1.000
_cell.length_b   1.000
_cell.length_c   1.000
_cell.angle_alpha   90.00
_cell.angle_beta   90.00
_cell.angle_gamma   90.00
#
_symmetry.space_group_name_H-M   'P 1'
#
loop_
_entity.id
_entity.type
_entity.pdbx_description
1 polymer ?
#
loop_
_entity_poly.entity_id
_entity_poly.type
_entity_poly.pdbx_seq_one_letter_code
_entity_poly.pdbx_strand_id
1 'polypeptide(L)'
;RKGSAGSGRGAERFVREVAGLVRRAATAAGIDELKLAMRADSAFWSKKVRRACRAHDIRFSLTVRRTRTVVRAIDAIPDDAWTRIDYSDGIAEVAETKLGKDRLIVRRVRNHNKRSQLFDTWRHHAFVTDIQGRDKIDLDAWHRKHAVVELAIRDLKEGAGLEHVPSGQFNANGGWLVACTIA
;
A
#
# COMPACT_ATOMS: atom_id res chain seq x y z
N ARG A 1 -5.64 -13.59 15.19
CA ARG A 1 -4.25 -14.13 15.07
C ARG A 1 -3.59 -14.15 16.44
N LYS A 2 -2.64 -15.06 16.66
CA LYS A 2 -1.74 -14.99 17.83
C LYS A 2 -0.86 -13.74 17.68
N GLY A 3 -0.56 -13.02 18.76
CA GLY A 3 0.10 -11.71 18.75
C GLY A 3 1.45 -11.63 18.02
N SER A 4 2.19 -12.75 17.91
CA SER A 4 3.46 -12.84 17.19
C SER A 4 3.33 -13.06 15.67
N ALA A 5 2.11 -13.14 15.12
CA ALA A 5 1.92 -13.39 13.69
C ALA A 5 2.19 -12.14 12.86
N GLY A 6 3.10 -12.21 11.88
CA GLY A 6 3.38 -11.12 10.96
C GLY A 6 2.13 -10.69 10.16
N SER A 7 2.00 -9.38 9.87
CA SER A 7 0.83 -8.76 9.23
C SER A 7 0.44 -9.40 7.88
N GLY A 8 1.43 -9.86 7.12
CA GLY A 8 1.19 -10.52 5.82
C GLY A 8 0.67 -11.96 5.90
N ARG A 9 0.65 -12.60 7.09
CA ARG A 9 0.17 -13.97 7.23
C ARG A 9 -1.34 -14.06 7.03
N GLY A 10 -1.79 -14.85 6.06
CA GLY A 10 -3.21 -15.01 5.70
C GLY A 10 -3.79 -13.82 4.92
N ALA A 11 -2.96 -12.88 4.48
CA ALA A 11 -3.41 -11.72 3.72
C ALA A 11 -4.08 -12.13 2.39
N GLU A 12 -3.61 -13.20 1.74
CA GLU A 12 -4.23 -13.72 0.52
C GLU A 12 -5.65 -14.22 0.74
N ARG A 13 -5.92 -14.83 1.89
CA ARG A 13 -7.28 -15.23 2.28
C ARG A 13 -8.15 -14.01 2.55
N PHE A 14 -7.63 -13.04 3.28
CA PHE A 14 -8.33 -11.80 3.58
C PHE A 14 -8.70 -11.02 2.30
N VAL A 15 -7.79 -10.89 1.34
CA VAL A 15 -8.05 -10.26 0.03
C VAL A 15 -9.24 -10.93 -0.67
N ARG A 16 -9.27 -12.26 -0.71
CA ARG A 16 -10.35 -13.01 -1.32
C ARG A 16 -11.69 -12.80 -0.61
N GLU A 17 -11.70 -12.87 0.71
CA GLU A 17 -12.91 -12.69 1.53
C GLU A 17 -13.50 -11.28 1.35
N VAL A 18 -12.67 -10.25 1.44
CA VAL A 18 -13.09 -8.84 1.26
C VAL A 18 -13.59 -8.59 -0.16
N ALA A 19 -12.89 -9.09 -1.18
CA ALA A 19 -13.36 -8.96 -2.56
C ALA A 19 -14.73 -9.61 -2.78
N GLY A 20 -14.96 -10.79 -2.18
CA GLY A 20 -16.26 -11.45 -2.23
C GLY A 20 -17.37 -10.66 -1.54
N LEU A 21 -17.07 -10.06 -0.38
CA LEU A 21 -18.02 -9.20 0.34
C LEU A 21 -18.39 -7.96 -0.49
N VAL A 22 -17.38 -7.26 -1.02
CA VAL A 22 -17.57 -6.03 -1.80
C VAL A 22 -18.39 -6.32 -3.06
N ARG A 23 -18.13 -7.44 -3.76
CA ARG A 23 -18.91 -7.83 -4.94
C ARG A 23 -20.36 -8.14 -4.60
N ARG A 24 -20.61 -8.87 -3.52
CA ARG A 24 -22.01 -9.13 -3.09
C ARG A 24 -22.73 -7.83 -2.73
N ALA A 25 -22.07 -6.91 -2.03
CA ALA A 25 -22.64 -5.60 -1.72
C ALA A 25 -22.92 -4.77 -2.98
N ALA A 26 -22.02 -4.78 -3.96
CA ALA A 26 -22.21 -4.12 -5.23
C ALA A 26 -23.40 -4.68 -6.01
N THR A 27 -23.52 -6.00 -6.11
CA THR A 27 -24.67 -6.67 -6.73
C THR A 27 -25.97 -6.29 -6.03
N ALA A 28 -26.01 -6.30 -4.69
CA ALA A 28 -27.18 -5.91 -3.93
C ALA A 28 -27.55 -4.42 -4.12
N ALA A 29 -26.57 -3.58 -4.43
CA ALA A 29 -26.76 -2.16 -4.74
C ALA A 29 -27.03 -1.87 -6.23
N GLY A 30 -27.16 -2.88 -7.08
CA GLY A 30 -27.40 -2.73 -8.52
C GLY A 30 -26.18 -2.18 -9.29
N ILE A 31 -24.96 -2.38 -8.80
CA ILE A 31 -23.74 -1.94 -9.47
C ILE A 31 -23.24 -3.09 -10.37
N ASP A 32 -23.38 -2.94 -11.66
CA ASP A 32 -23.05 -3.99 -12.64
C ASP A 32 -21.55 -4.02 -12.98
N GLU A 33 -20.89 -2.87 -13.05
CA GLU A 33 -19.46 -2.76 -13.33
C GLU A 33 -18.65 -2.35 -12.10
N LEU A 34 -18.02 -3.32 -11.44
CA LEU A 34 -17.16 -3.09 -10.30
C LEU A 34 -15.71 -3.39 -10.64
N LYS A 35 -14.87 -2.35 -10.65
CA LYS A 35 -13.40 -2.46 -10.79
C LYS A 35 -12.76 -2.35 -9.42
N LEU A 36 -12.10 -3.42 -8.98
CA LEU A 36 -11.42 -3.46 -7.68
C LEU A 36 -9.93 -3.17 -7.82
N ALA A 37 -9.41 -2.37 -6.91
CA ALA A 37 -7.99 -2.14 -6.75
C ALA A 37 -7.59 -2.15 -5.26
N MET A 38 -6.50 -2.86 -4.95
CA MET A 38 -5.91 -2.95 -3.62
C MET A 38 -4.68 -2.06 -3.53
N ARG A 39 -4.62 -1.19 -2.53
CA ARG A 39 -3.39 -0.52 -2.09
C ARG A 39 -2.99 -1.07 -0.74
N ALA A 40 -1.69 -1.33 -0.56
CA ALA A 40 -1.20 -1.79 0.74
C ALA A 40 0.30 -1.50 0.91
N ASP A 41 0.73 -1.53 2.15
CA ASP A 41 2.10 -1.36 2.56
C ASP A 41 2.99 -2.58 2.24
N SER A 42 4.25 -2.51 2.60
CA SER A 42 5.24 -3.55 2.32
C SER A 42 5.03 -4.85 3.11
N ALA A 43 4.20 -4.87 4.15
CA ALA A 43 3.86 -6.09 4.87
C ALA A 43 3.04 -7.05 4.00
N PHE A 44 2.27 -6.51 3.06
CA PHE A 44 1.45 -7.26 2.12
C PHE A 44 2.17 -7.62 0.81
N TRP A 45 3.39 -7.13 0.60
CA TRP A 45 4.14 -7.44 -0.61
C TRP A 45 4.64 -8.90 -0.59
N SER A 46 3.84 -9.78 -1.17
CA SER A 46 4.15 -11.20 -1.31
C SER A 46 3.65 -11.77 -2.64
N LYS A 47 4.27 -12.87 -3.09
CA LYS A 47 3.81 -13.62 -4.28
C LYS A 47 2.38 -14.13 -4.10
N LYS A 48 2.00 -14.52 -2.87
CA LYS A 48 0.67 -15.05 -2.55
C LYS A 48 -0.40 -13.98 -2.69
N VAL A 49 -0.18 -12.78 -2.14
CA VAL A 49 -1.12 -11.66 -2.25
C VAL A 49 -1.31 -11.23 -3.70
N ARG A 50 -0.22 -11.03 -4.47
CA ARG A 50 -0.31 -10.67 -5.89
C ARG A 50 -1.03 -11.72 -6.72
N ARG A 51 -0.81 -13.01 -6.43
CA ARG A 51 -1.54 -14.11 -7.07
C ARG A 51 -3.03 -14.06 -6.73
N ALA A 52 -3.38 -13.83 -5.47
CA ALA A 52 -4.77 -13.69 -5.03
C ALA A 52 -5.46 -12.51 -5.71
N CYS A 53 -4.81 -11.35 -5.79
CA CYS A 53 -5.35 -10.20 -6.51
C CYS A 53 -5.66 -10.54 -7.97
N ARG A 54 -4.70 -11.13 -8.71
CA ARG A 54 -4.90 -11.52 -10.10
C ARG A 54 -5.98 -12.57 -10.29
N ALA A 55 -6.05 -13.58 -9.40
CA ALA A 55 -7.04 -14.64 -9.46
C ALA A 55 -8.48 -14.14 -9.23
N HIS A 56 -8.63 -12.99 -8.59
CA HIS A 56 -9.91 -12.36 -8.29
C HIS A 56 -10.13 -11.05 -9.05
N ASP A 57 -9.41 -10.81 -10.13
CA ASP A 57 -9.48 -9.58 -10.95
C ASP A 57 -9.44 -8.30 -10.10
N ILE A 58 -8.49 -8.24 -9.16
CA ILE A 58 -8.19 -7.08 -8.34
C ILE A 58 -6.87 -6.50 -8.81
N ARG A 59 -6.87 -5.27 -9.29
CA ARG A 59 -5.62 -4.55 -9.56
C ARG A 59 -4.93 -4.24 -8.24
N PHE A 60 -3.61 -4.13 -8.25
CA PHE A 60 -2.90 -3.84 -7.01
C PHE A 60 -1.84 -2.75 -7.16
N SER A 61 -1.53 -2.12 -6.04
CA SER A 61 -0.40 -1.23 -5.84
C SER A 61 0.16 -1.49 -4.44
N LEU A 62 1.33 -2.14 -4.37
CA LEU A 62 1.92 -2.63 -3.12
C LEU A 62 3.31 -2.03 -2.94
N THR A 63 3.53 -1.33 -1.82
CA THR A 63 4.87 -0.87 -1.45
C THR A 63 5.82 -2.06 -1.37
N VAL A 64 7.04 -1.93 -1.90
CA VAL A 64 8.04 -2.99 -1.87
C VAL A 64 9.03 -2.79 -0.73
N ARG A 65 9.58 -3.89 -0.22
CA ARG A 65 10.72 -3.85 0.71
C ARG A 65 12.01 -3.64 -0.08
N ARG A 66 12.96 -2.92 0.48
CA ARG A 66 14.31 -2.71 -0.09
C ARG A 66 15.13 -4.01 -0.06
N THR A 67 14.79 -4.94 -0.94
CA THR A 67 15.61 -6.14 -1.17
C THR A 67 16.72 -5.83 -2.18
N ARG A 68 17.76 -6.66 -2.23
CA ARG A 68 18.84 -6.53 -3.24
C ARG A 68 18.31 -6.44 -4.68
N THR A 69 17.27 -7.22 -5.00
CA THR A 69 16.64 -7.19 -6.33
C THR A 69 15.96 -5.86 -6.62
N VAL A 70 15.25 -5.30 -5.64
CA VAL A 70 14.58 -3.99 -5.78
C VAL A 70 15.62 -2.88 -5.91
N VAL A 71 16.66 -2.90 -5.08
CA VAL A 71 17.76 -1.91 -5.13
C VAL A 71 18.42 -1.93 -6.51
N ARG A 72 18.80 -3.11 -7.02
CA ARG A 72 19.38 -3.23 -8.38
C ARG A 72 18.46 -2.71 -9.47
N ALA A 73 17.15 -2.94 -9.37
CA ALA A 73 16.19 -2.43 -10.34
C ALA A 73 16.07 -0.90 -10.28
N ILE A 74 16.18 -0.30 -9.11
CA ILE A 74 16.20 1.15 -8.92
C ILE A 74 17.50 1.76 -9.46
N ASP A 75 18.64 1.16 -9.12
CA ASP A 75 19.97 1.64 -9.53
C ASP A 75 20.19 1.53 -11.04
N ALA A 76 19.44 0.67 -11.72
CA ALA A 76 19.47 0.52 -13.17
C ALA A 76 18.57 1.54 -13.92
N ILE A 77 17.84 2.42 -13.22
CA ILE A 77 17.01 3.45 -13.85
C ILE A 77 17.94 4.55 -14.40
N PRO A 78 17.92 4.85 -15.70
CA PRO A 78 18.73 5.92 -16.27
C PRO A 78 18.34 7.30 -15.70
N ASP A 79 19.29 8.22 -15.66
CA ASP A 79 19.05 9.56 -15.09
C ASP A 79 18.04 10.40 -15.89
N ASP A 80 17.90 10.17 -17.16
CA ASP A 80 16.93 10.83 -18.05
C ASP A 80 15.51 10.27 -17.93
N ALA A 81 15.33 9.10 -17.29
CA ALA A 81 14.02 8.48 -17.07
C ALA A 81 13.23 9.10 -15.92
N TRP A 82 13.88 9.93 -15.10
CA TRP A 82 13.25 10.57 -13.96
C TRP A 82 12.47 11.82 -14.34
N THR A 83 11.22 11.89 -13.96
CA THR A 83 10.33 13.03 -14.21
C THR A 83 10.05 13.76 -12.90
N ARG A 84 10.32 15.07 -12.88
CA ARG A 84 10.07 15.92 -11.71
C ARG A 84 8.58 16.04 -11.44
N ILE A 85 8.21 16.05 -10.15
CA ILE A 85 6.84 16.25 -9.68
C ILE A 85 6.78 17.35 -8.63
N ASP A 86 5.60 17.96 -8.45
CA ASP A 86 5.36 18.86 -7.34
C ASP A 86 5.38 18.12 -6.01
N TYR A 87 6.16 18.64 -5.07
CA TYR A 87 6.35 18.06 -3.76
C TYR A 87 6.62 19.14 -2.72
N SER A 88 5.84 19.13 -1.62
CA SER A 88 5.86 20.19 -0.60
C SER A 88 7.19 20.32 0.15
N ASP A 89 7.92 19.21 0.33
CA ASP A 89 9.05 19.14 1.27
C ASP A 89 10.41 19.00 0.57
N GLY A 90 10.53 19.46 -0.68
CA GLY A 90 11.79 19.38 -1.40
C GLY A 90 11.69 19.07 -2.88
N ILE A 91 12.69 18.39 -3.41
CA ILE A 91 12.70 17.91 -4.79
C ILE A 91 12.23 16.47 -4.81
N ALA A 92 11.26 16.16 -5.64
CA ALA A 92 10.82 14.79 -5.89
C ALA A 92 10.74 14.49 -7.38
N GLU A 93 11.10 13.27 -7.72
CA GLU A 93 11.07 12.76 -9.08
C GLU A 93 10.53 11.34 -9.11
N VAL A 94 9.83 10.98 -10.18
CA VAL A 94 9.23 9.67 -10.38
C VAL A 94 9.79 9.03 -11.64
N ALA A 95 10.15 7.77 -11.53
CA ALA A 95 10.53 6.93 -12.65
C ALA A 95 9.79 5.60 -12.62
N GLU A 96 9.83 4.89 -13.73
CA GLU A 96 9.27 3.56 -13.88
C GLU A 96 10.31 2.59 -14.42
N THR A 97 10.31 1.37 -13.87
CA THR A 97 11.03 0.23 -14.41
C THR A 97 10.22 -1.06 -14.18
N LYS A 98 10.80 -2.22 -14.38
CA LYS A 98 10.15 -3.52 -14.18
C LYS A 98 10.73 -4.27 -12.98
N LEU A 99 9.88 -4.95 -12.25
CA LEU A 99 10.28 -5.94 -11.25
C LEU A 99 9.60 -7.29 -11.58
N GLY A 100 10.30 -8.13 -12.34
CA GLY A 100 9.71 -9.30 -12.98
C GLY A 100 8.67 -8.87 -14.03
N LYS A 101 7.41 -9.30 -13.85
CA LYS A 101 6.32 -8.92 -14.75
C LYS A 101 5.48 -7.72 -14.29
N ASP A 102 5.80 -7.18 -13.13
CA ASP A 102 5.10 -6.03 -12.57
C ASP A 102 5.81 -4.72 -12.95
N ARG A 103 5.06 -3.65 -13.06
CA ARG A 103 5.60 -2.29 -13.14
C ARG A 103 6.15 -1.93 -11.77
N LEU A 104 7.36 -1.40 -11.69
CA LEU A 104 7.95 -0.82 -10.49
C LEU A 104 7.98 0.70 -10.65
N ILE A 105 7.14 1.37 -9.90
CA ILE A 105 7.13 2.83 -9.85
C ILE A 105 8.00 3.25 -8.67
N VAL A 106 8.90 4.17 -8.92
CA VAL A 106 9.87 4.65 -7.93
C VAL A 106 9.78 6.16 -7.84
N ARG A 107 9.56 6.67 -6.63
CA ARG A 107 9.74 8.08 -6.32
C ARG A 107 11.04 8.25 -5.56
N ARG A 108 11.90 9.18 -5.99
CA ARG A 108 13.06 9.64 -5.24
C ARG A 108 12.79 11.04 -4.69
N VAL A 109 13.19 11.28 -3.44
CA VAL A 109 12.96 12.54 -2.72
C VAL A 109 14.25 13.02 -2.09
N ARG A 110 14.51 14.31 -2.21
CA ARG A 110 15.60 15.03 -1.58
C ARG A 110 15.03 16.24 -0.84
N ASN A 111 15.11 16.21 0.48
CA ASN A 111 14.56 17.28 1.33
C ASN A 111 15.58 18.41 1.50
N HIS A 112 15.17 19.66 1.26
CA HIS A 112 16.02 20.84 1.42
C HIS A 112 16.41 21.16 2.88
N ASN A 113 15.64 20.70 3.87
CA ASN A 113 15.69 21.23 5.24
C ASN A 113 16.41 20.34 6.28
N LYS A 114 17.15 19.32 5.89
CA LYS A 114 17.91 18.57 6.89
C LYS A 114 19.33 19.11 7.03
N ARG A 115 19.52 20.14 7.89
CA ARG A 115 20.81 20.69 8.34
C ARG A 115 21.79 19.65 8.93
N SER A 116 21.34 18.41 9.14
CA SER A 116 22.15 17.33 9.75
C SER A 116 22.65 16.28 8.76
N GLN A 117 22.39 16.40 7.46
CA GLN A 117 22.91 15.44 6.47
C GLN A 117 24.16 16.01 5.80
N LEU A 118 25.31 15.39 6.08
CA LEU A 118 26.60 15.69 5.44
C LEU A 118 26.62 15.46 3.92
N PHE A 119 25.67 14.68 3.41
CA PHE A 119 25.56 14.36 1.98
C PHE A 119 24.10 14.46 1.51
N ASP A 120 23.95 15.01 0.32
CA ASP A 120 22.68 15.21 -0.38
C ASP A 120 22.25 13.90 -1.04
N THR A 121 21.59 13.03 -0.27
CA THR A 121 21.23 11.69 -0.73
C THR A 121 19.76 11.58 -1.07
N TRP A 122 19.45 10.91 -2.20
CA TRP A 122 18.10 10.56 -2.57
C TRP A 122 17.51 9.45 -1.68
N ARG A 123 16.31 9.67 -1.16
CA ARG A 123 15.50 8.60 -0.54
C ARG A 123 14.52 8.06 -1.56
N HIS A 124 14.49 6.74 -1.70
CA HIS A 124 13.63 6.05 -2.65
C HIS A 124 12.42 5.44 -1.95
N HIS A 125 11.25 5.70 -2.51
CA HIS A 125 9.98 5.06 -2.19
C HIS A 125 9.51 4.32 -3.44
N ALA A 126 9.25 3.02 -3.33
CA ALA A 126 8.91 2.22 -4.48
C ALA A 126 7.72 1.30 -4.21
N PHE A 127 6.89 1.09 -5.22
CA PHE A 127 5.79 0.15 -5.18
C PHE A 127 5.66 -0.59 -6.51
N VAL A 128 5.12 -1.80 -6.45
CA VAL A 128 4.78 -2.59 -7.65
C VAL A 128 3.31 -2.50 -7.95
N THR A 129 2.97 -2.48 -9.24
CA THR A 129 1.58 -2.47 -9.69
C THR A 129 1.40 -3.30 -10.97
N ASP A 130 0.19 -3.81 -11.19
CA ASP A 130 -0.22 -4.43 -12.45
C ASP A 130 -1.21 -3.55 -13.25
N ILE A 131 -1.50 -2.34 -12.78
CA ILE A 131 -2.36 -1.39 -13.49
C ILE A 131 -1.65 -0.94 -14.77
N GLN A 132 -2.30 -1.14 -15.91
CA GLN A 132 -1.83 -0.74 -17.24
C GLN A 132 -2.54 0.53 -17.72
N GLY A 133 -1.96 1.22 -18.72
CA GLY A 133 -2.58 2.37 -19.38
C GLY A 133 -2.66 3.64 -18.52
N ARG A 134 -2.05 3.66 -17.33
CA ARG A 134 -2.01 4.82 -16.45
C ARG A 134 -0.56 5.33 -16.31
N ASP A 135 -0.39 6.63 -16.35
CA ASP A 135 0.91 7.28 -16.21
C ASP A 135 1.56 7.01 -14.84
N LYS A 136 2.89 7.01 -14.79
CA LYS A 136 3.68 6.77 -13.57
C LYS A 136 3.46 7.82 -12.50
N ILE A 137 3.24 9.09 -12.88
CA ILE A 137 3.02 10.20 -11.95
C ILE A 137 1.63 10.06 -11.30
N ASP A 138 0.61 9.75 -12.11
CA ASP A 138 -0.74 9.50 -11.63
C ASP A 138 -0.81 8.29 -10.70
N LEU A 139 -0.05 7.24 -11.02
CA LEU A 139 0.05 6.05 -10.17
C LEU A 139 0.73 6.36 -8.85
N ASP A 140 1.81 7.16 -8.84
CA ASP A 140 2.47 7.60 -7.61
C ASP A 140 1.53 8.47 -6.75
N ALA A 141 0.86 9.44 -7.35
CA ALA A 141 -0.11 10.29 -6.66
C ALA A 141 -1.26 9.47 -6.07
N TRP A 142 -1.78 8.52 -6.82
CA TRP A 142 -2.83 7.62 -6.36
C TRP A 142 -2.34 6.69 -5.24
N HIS A 143 -1.13 6.12 -5.37
CA HIS A 143 -0.55 5.27 -4.33
C HIS A 143 -0.35 6.03 -3.01
N ARG A 144 0.14 7.28 -3.07
CA ARG A 144 0.33 8.12 -1.87
C ARG A 144 -0.95 8.37 -1.08
N LYS A 145 -2.11 8.44 -1.72
CA LYS A 145 -3.42 8.57 -1.04
C LYS A 145 -3.73 7.40 -0.10
N HIS A 146 -2.90 6.34 -0.08
CA HIS A 146 -3.04 5.27 0.92
C HIS A 146 -2.81 5.77 2.36
N ALA A 147 -2.04 6.82 2.57
CA ALA A 147 -1.80 7.41 3.88
C ALA A 147 -3.09 7.85 4.61
N VAL A 148 -4.19 8.11 3.89
CA VAL A 148 -5.50 8.39 4.49
C VAL A 148 -6.00 7.24 5.36
N VAL A 149 -5.67 5.99 5.03
CA VAL A 149 -6.01 4.81 5.86
C VAL A 149 -5.30 4.85 7.21
N GLU A 150 -4.08 5.36 7.26
CA GLU A 150 -3.32 5.52 8.51
C GLU A 150 -3.99 6.54 9.43
N LEU A 151 -4.56 7.62 8.87
CA LEU A 151 -5.34 8.61 9.62
C LEU A 151 -6.60 7.97 10.21
N ALA A 152 -7.37 7.23 9.41
CA ALA A 152 -8.54 6.52 9.90
C ALA A 152 -8.21 5.50 11.00
N ILE A 153 -7.10 4.75 10.86
CA ILE A 153 -6.64 3.82 11.91
C ILE A 153 -6.24 4.59 13.17
N ARG A 154 -5.58 5.75 13.02
CA ARG A 154 -5.23 6.59 14.17
C ARG A 154 -6.49 7.09 14.88
N ASP A 155 -7.47 7.59 14.14
CA ASP A 155 -8.72 8.07 14.72
C ASP A 155 -9.48 6.96 15.46
N LEU A 156 -9.49 5.74 14.92
CA LEU A 156 -10.04 4.57 15.62
C LEU A 156 -9.28 4.25 16.91
N LYS A 157 -7.97 4.37 16.90
CA LYS A 157 -7.13 4.08 18.07
C LYS A 157 -7.29 5.13 19.16
N GLU A 158 -7.17 6.40 18.81
CA GLU A 158 -7.16 7.53 19.74
C GLU A 158 -8.59 7.96 20.12
N GLY A 159 -9.53 7.97 19.16
CA GLY A 159 -10.90 8.44 19.36
C GLY A 159 -11.88 7.35 19.82
N ALA A 160 -11.83 6.16 19.19
CA ALA A 160 -12.77 5.07 19.49
C ALA A 160 -12.20 3.98 20.42
N GLY A 161 -11.01 4.16 20.98
CA GLY A 161 -10.42 3.26 21.97
C GLY A 161 -9.91 1.93 21.41
N LEU A 162 -9.59 1.85 20.12
CA LEU A 162 -9.10 0.61 19.49
C LEU A 162 -7.73 0.17 20.03
N GLU A 163 -6.94 1.04 20.62
CA GLU A 163 -5.68 0.68 21.29
C GLU A 163 -5.89 -0.10 22.59
N HIS A 164 -7.05 0.06 23.21
CA HIS A 164 -7.39 -0.68 24.42
C HIS A 164 -7.86 -2.09 24.05
N VAL A 165 -7.16 -3.10 24.59
CA VAL A 165 -7.55 -4.50 24.45
C VAL A 165 -8.24 -4.92 25.75
N PRO A 166 -9.59 -4.93 25.80
CA PRO A 166 -10.35 -5.05 27.05
C PRO A 166 -10.28 -6.43 27.70
N SER A 167 -9.84 -7.45 26.99
CA SER A 167 -9.91 -8.83 27.45
C SER A 167 -8.73 -9.68 26.97
N GLY A 168 -8.38 -10.73 27.72
CA GLY A 168 -7.50 -11.80 27.26
C GLY A 168 -8.16 -12.77 26.26
N GLN A 169 -9.47 -12.64 26.02
CA GLN A 169 -10.22 -13.53 25.13
C GLN A 169 -10.32 -12.97 23.72
N PHE A 170 -9.95 -13.79 22.73
CA PHE A 170 -9.92 -13.39 21.32
C PHE A 170 -11.28 -12.90 20.79
N ASN A 171 -12.37 -13.61 21.12
CA ASN A 171 -13.71 -13.26 20.64
C ASN A 171 -14.26 -11.98 21.27
N ALA A 172 -13.96 -11.72 22.55
CA ALA A 172 -14.34 -10.47 23.21
C ALA A 172 -13.64 -9.27 22.56
N ASN A 173 -12.34 -9.41 22.25
CA ASN A 173 -11.60 -8.37 21.53
C ASN A 173 -12.09 -8.20 20.09
N GLY A 174 -12.59 -9.26 19.45
CA GLY A 174 -13.25 -9.18 18.16
C GLY A 174 -14.53 -8.33 18.20
N GLY A 175 -15.36 -8.54 19.22
CA GLY A 175 -16.55 -7.71 19.48
C GLY A 175 -16.20 -6.25 19.75
N TRP A 176 -15.16 -6.01 20.56
CA TRP A 176 -14.65 -4.67 20.81
C TRP A 176 -14.19 -3.96 19.53
N LEU A 177 -13.43 -4.65 18.69
CA LEU A 177 -13.01 -4.11 17.40
C LEU A 177 -14.20 -3.67 16.53
N VAL A 178 -15.25 -4.49 16.46
CA VAL A 178 -16.48 -4.14 15.73
C VAL A 178 -17.15 -2.92 16.34
N ALA A 179 -17.28 -2.86 17.66
CA ALA A 179 -17.86 -1.70 18.33
C ALA A 179 -17.09 -0.40 18.03
N CYS A 180 -15.74 -0.42 18.12
CA CYS A 180 -14.90 0.72 17.79
C CYS A 180 -15.01 1.15 16.32
N THR A 181 -15.36 0.26 15.39
CA THR A 181 -15.52 0.61 13.97
C THR A 181 -16.90 1.20 13.63
N ILE A 182 -17.86 1.08 14.53
CA ILE A 182 -19.22 1.61 14.37
C ILE A 182 -19.37 2.98 15.06
N ALA A 183 -18.59 3.19 16.13
CA ALA A 183 -18.60 4.45 16.90
C ALA A 183 -17.98 5.61 16.09
#